data_589f13cf27ca287e43248a461864d012
#
_entry.id   589f13cf27ca287e43248a461864d012
#
_cell.length_a   1.000
_cell.length_b   1.000
_cell.length_c   1.000
_cell.angle_alpha   90.00
_cell.angle_beta   90.00
_cell.angle_gamma   90.00
#
_symmetry.space_group_name_H-M   'P 1'
#
loop_
_entity.id
_entity.type
_entity.pdbx_description
1 polymer ?
#
loop_
_entity_poly.entity_id
_entity_poly.type
_entity_poly.pdbx_seq_one_letter_code
_entity_poly.pdbx_strand_id
1 'polypeptide(L)'
;AEIVEIDTTENDFVLTPEMLEKAILEQGNQLKAVILNYPANPTGVTYSREQMAALADVLKKYDVFVVCDEVYSELTYTEQPHVSIAEFLPEQTIVINGLSKSHAMTGWRLGFTFAPAAFTAQLIKSHQYLVTAANTMAQFAGVEALTVGKDDAEPMKREYIERRDYIIEKMTELGFKIIKPDGAFYIFAKIPADYN
;
A
#
# COMPACT_ATOMS: atom_id res chain seq x y z
N ALA A 1 -20.48 7.09 0.67
CA ALA A 1 -20.14 5.79 1.27
C ALA A 1 -19.89 5.99 2.76
N GLU A 2 -20.26 5.02 3.58
CA GLU A 2 -19.89 4.96 4.98
C GLU A 2 -18.57 4.18 5.09
N ILE A 3 -17.65 4.66 5.95
CA ILE A 3 -16.36 4.03 6.18
C ILE A 3 -16.45 3.24 7.47
N VAL A 4 -16.01 1.98 7.42
CA VAL A 4 -15.87 1.11 8.59
C VAL A 4 -14.38 0.83 8.77
N GLU A 5 -13.84 1.20 9.92
CA GLU A 5 -12.43 1.01 10.25
C GLU A 5 -12.24 -0.33 10.97
N ILE A 6 -11.17 -1.05 10.61
CA ILE A 6 -10.73 -2.23 11.33
C ILE A 6 -9.51 -1.81 12.16
N ASP A 7 -9.68 -1.77 13.48
CA ASP A 7 -8.57 -1.46 14.39
C ASP A 7 -7.59 -2.64 14.46
N THR A 8 -6.37 -2.38 14.03
CA THR A 8 -5.27 -3.35 14.01
C THR A 8 -4.16 -3.00 15.01
N THR A 9 -4.38 -2.03 15.89
CA THR A 9 -3.39 -1.49 16.83
C THR A 9 -2.79 -2.56 17.75
N GLU A 10 -3.62 -3.48 18.24
CA GLU A 10 -3.17 -4.54 19.16
C GLU A 10 -2.39 -5.66 18.46
N ASN A 11 -2.37 -5.68 17.12
CA ASN A 11 -1.65 -6.65 16.31
C ASN A 11 -0.54 -5.96 15.47
N ASP A 12 0.16 -5.00 16.07
CA ASP A 12 1.25 -4.27 15.44
C ASP A 12 0.86 -3.67 14.05
N PHE A 13 -0.40 -3.26 13.94
CA PHE A 13 -1.03 -2.72 12.72
C PHE A 13 -1.14 -3.71 11.55
N VAL A 14 -0.97 -5.00 11.79
CA VAL A 14 -1.15 -6.06 10.77
C VAL A 14 -2.61 -6.52 10.78
N LEU A 15 -3.29 -6.43 9.65
CA LEU A 15 -4.63 -7.00 9.47
C LEU A 15 -4.53 -8.52 9.36
N THR A 16 -5.33 -9.24 10.17
CA THR A 16 -5.41 -10.71 10.07
C THR A 16 -6.65 -11.16 9.30
N PRO A 17 -6.65 -12.41 8.80
CA PRO A 17 -7.83 -13.00 8.17
C PRO A 17 -9.08 -12.97 9.06
N GLU A 18 -8.91 -13.22 10.37
CA GLU A 18 -10.01 -13.24 11.34
C GLU A 18 -10.61 -11.85 11.55
N MET A 19 -9.76 -10.82 11.67
CA MET A 19 -10.22 -9.42 11.77
C MET A 19 -11.00 -9.01 10.52
N LEU A 20 -10.48 -9.36 9.35
CA LEU A 20 -11.11 -9.07 8.07
C LEU A 20 -12.45 -9.79 7.93
N GLU A 21 -12.50 -11.09 8.18
CA GLU A 21 -13.73 -11.88 8.05
C GLU A 21 -14.80 -11.42 9.04
N LYS A 22 -14.41 -11.10 10.28
CA LYS A 22 -15.31 -10.53 11.28
C LYS A 22 -15.95 -9.23 10.77
N ALA A 23 -15.15 -8.29 10.27
CA ALA A 23 -15.67 -7.01 9.75
C ALA A 23 -16.60 -7.21 8.56
N ILE A 24 -16.29 -8.15 7.64
CA ILE A 24 -17.15 -8.49 6.51
C ILE A 24 -18.50 -9.02 6.99
N LEU A 25 -18.49 -9.95 7.94
CA LEU A 25 -19.71 -10.56 8.48
C LEU A 25 -20.59 -9.56 9.22
N GLU A 26 -19.99 -8.63 9.98
CA GLU A 26 -20.72 -7.58 10.69
C GLU A 26 -21.43 -6.61 9.76
N GLN A 27 -20.84 -6.30 8.60
CA GLN A 27 -21.41 -5.41 7.60
C GLN A 27 -22.34 -6.13 6.61
N GLY A 28 -22.16 -7.42 6.41
CA GLY A 28 -22.95 -8.24 5.50
C GLY A 28 -23.03 -7.64 4.09
N ASN A 29 -24.20 -7.63 3.49
CA ASN A 29 -24.41 -7.14 2.12
C ASN A 29 -24.22 -5.62 1.92
N GLN A 30 -23.99 -4.86 2.98
CA GLN A 30 -23.72 -3.41 2.88
C GLN A 30 -22.27 -3.15 2.49
N LEU A 31 -21.33 -4.05 2.83
CA LEU A 31 -19.95 -3.92 2.43
C LEU A 31 -19.82 -4.08 0.92
N LYS A 32 -19.13 -3.15 0.27
CA LYS A 32 -18.91 -3.15 -1.19
C LYS A 32 -17.44 -3.25 -1.56
N ALA A 33 -16.56 -2.72 -0.71
CA ALA A 33 -15.14 -2.73 -0.98
C ALA A 33 -14.32 -2.79 0.31
N VAL A 34 -13.14 -3.37 0.22
CA VAL A 34 -12.07 -3.30 1.22
C VAL A 34 -10.93 -2.48 0.64
N ILE A 35 -10.42 -1.52 1.41
CA ILE A 35 -9.26 -0.72 1.03
C ILE A 35 -8.07 -1.25 1.82
N LEU A 36 -7.00 -1.63 1.11
CA LEU A 36 -5.72 -2.02 1.68
C LEU A 36 -4.65 -1.03 1.21
N ASN A 37 -3.83 -0.54 2.14
CA ASN A 37 -2.66 0.28 1.84
C ASN A 37 -1.43 -0.42 2.39
N TYR A 38 -0.55 -0.91 1.51
CA TYR A 38 0.67 -1.59 1.92
C TYR A 38 1.76 -1.52 0.84
N PRO A 39 3.02 -1.30 1.20
CA PRO A 39 3.48 -0.86 2.53
C PRO A 39 2.71 0.35 3.03
N ALA A 40 2.29 0.32 4.29
CA ALA A 40 1.31 1.26 4.83
C ALA A 40 1.89 2.64 5.16
N ASN A 41 1.13 3.67 4.89
CA ASN A 41 1.33 5.01 5.42
C ASN A 41 0.31 5.22 6.57
N PRO A 42 0.71 5.44 7.82
CA PRO A 42 2.05 5.82 8.29
C PRO A 42 2.87 4.69 8.95
N THR A 43 2.36 3.47 9.05
CA THR A 43 2.94 2.44 9.93
C THR A 43 4.14 1.71 9.31
N GLY A 44 4.25 1.70 7.99
CA GLY A 44 5.28 0.96 7.26
C GLY A 44 5.07 -0.56 7.25
N VAL A 45 3.91 -1.03 7.70
CA VAL A 45 3.55 -2.45 7.67
C VAL A 45 3.40 -2.91 6.23
N THR A 46 3.90 -4.11 5.95
CA THR A 46 3.66 -4.86 4.72
C THR A 46 3.32 -6.31 5.06
N TYR A 47 3.10 -7.14 4.04
CA TYR A 47 2.64 -8.51 4.24
C TYR A 47 3.54 -9.50 3.50
N SER A 48 3.75 -10.68 4.10
CA SER A 48 4.35 -11.80 3.40
C SER A 48 3.39 -12.40 2.38
N ARG A 49 3.92 -13.24 1.50
CA ARG A 49 3.11 -13.95 0.50
C ARG A 49 2.02 -14.81 1.16
N GLU A 50 2.36 -15.48 2.25
CA GLU A 50 1.46 -16.35 3.02
C GLU A 50 0.35 -15.53 3.69
N GLN A 51 0.69 -14.40 4.29
CA GLN A 51 -0.29 -13.50 4.90
C GLN A 51 -1.25 -12.95 3.83
N MET A 52 -0.72 -12.54 2.69
CA MET A 52 -1.52 -12.01 1.59
C MET A 52 -2.44 -13.09 0.99
N ALA A 53 -1.94 -14.32 0.83
CA ALA A 53 -2.76 -15.45 0.40
C ALA A 53 -3.90 -15.75 1.38
N ALA A 54 -3.63 -15.69 2.68
CA ALA A 54 -4.64 -15.94 3.72
C ALA A 54 -5.75 -14.87 3.71
N LEU A 55 -5.40 -13.58 3.53
CA LEU A 55 -6.38 -12.51 3.34
C LEU A 55 -7.22 -12.73 2.07
N ALA A 56 -6.57 -13.13 0.99
CA ALA A 56 -7.24 -13.42 -0.27
C ALA A 56 -8.21 -14.60 -0.15
N ASP A 57 -7.88 -15.63 0.63
CA ASP A 57 -8.76 -16.78 0.85
C ASP A 57 -10.02 -16.42 1.64
N VAL A 58 -9.95 -15.41 2.49
CA VAL A 58 -11.15 -14.83 3.11
C VAL A 58 -11.97 -14.09 2.05
N LEU A 59 -11.35 -13.17 1.31
CA LEU A 59 -12.04 -12.31 0.35
C LEU A 59 -12.73 -13.08 -0.79
N LYS A 60 -12.16 -14.21 -1.22
CA LYS A 60 -12.77 -15.11 -2.24
C LYS A 60 -14.16 -15.60 -1.89
N LYS A 61 -14.51 -15.63 -0.61
CA LYS A 61 -15.82 -16.10 -0.13
C LYS A 61 -16.94 -15.07 -0.31
N TYR A 62 -16.58 -13.81 -0.59
CA TYR A 62 -17.50 -12.67 -0.55
C TYR A 62 -17.46 -11.87 -1.84
N ASP A 63 -18.62 -11.32 -2.22
CA ASP A 63 -18.77 -10.42 -3.38
C ASP A 63 -18.41 -8.98 -2.97
N VAL A 64 -17.11 -8.76 -2.72
CA VAL A 64 -16.55 -7.46 -2.34
C VAL A 64 -15.34 -7.14 -3.20
N PHE A 65 -15.15 -5.86 -3.53
CA PHE A 65 -13.97 -5.42 -4.27
C PHE A 65 -12.84 -5.10 -3.32
N VAL A 66 -11.61 -5.25 -3.83
CA VAL A 66 -10.41 -4.88 -3.11
C VAL A 66 -9.74 -3.72 -3.84
N VAL A 67 -9.55 -2.60 -3.15
CA VAL A 67 -8.79 -1.47 -3.66
C VAL A 67 -7.46 -1.44 -2.92
N CYS A 68 -6.37 -1.71 -3.64
CA CYS A 68 -5.03 -1.76 -3.07
C CYS A 68 -4.23 -0.53 -3.48
N ASP A 69 -3.83 0.27 -2.50
CA ASP A 69 -2.83 1.31 -2.70
C ASP A 69 -1.44 0.72 -2.43
N GLU A 70 -0.72 0.47 -3.51
CA GLU A 70 0.61 -0.16 -3.49
C GLU A 70 1.71 0.83 -3.93
N VAL A 71 1.49 2.14 -3.76
CA VAL A 71 2.42 3.19 -4.20
C VAL A 71 3.82 3.07 -3.59
N TYR A 72 3.97 2.33 -2.49
CA TYR A 72 5.24 2.04 -1.82
C TYR A 72 5.81 0.65 -2.13
N SER A 73 5.29 -0.10 -3.09
CA SER A 73 5.70 -1.46 -3.41
C SER A 73 7.22 -1.62 -3.58
N GLU A 74 7.86 -0.72 -4.34
CA GLU A 74 9.31 -0.73 -4.56
C GLU A 74 10.14 -0.37 -3.31
N LEU A 75 9.50 0.22 -2.31
CA LEU A 75 10.11 0.55 -1.01
C LEU A 75 9.74 -0.48 0.06
N THR A 76 9.69 -1.75 -0.30
CA THR A 76 9.57 -2.90 0.60
C THR A 76 10.96 -3.34 1.03
N TYR A 77 11.21 -3.48 2.34
CA TYR A 77 12.53 -3.68 2.94
C TYR A 77 12.77 -5.11 3.43
N THR A 78 11.81 -6.00 3.20
CA THR A 78 11.93 -7.43 3.51
C THR A 78 12.81 -8.15 2.50
N GLU A 79 13.30 -9.35 2.85
CA GLU A 79 14.07 -10.20 1.92
C GLU A 79 13.22 -10.64 0.72
N GLN A 80 11.93 -10.83 0.94
CA GLN A 80 10.98 -11.15 -0.13
C GLN A 80 10.48 -9.88 -0.79
N PRO A 81 10.28 -9.88 -2.10
CA PRO A 81 9.70 -8.73 -2.80
C PRO A 81 8.26 -8.50 -2.36
N HIS A 82 7.76 -7.29 -2.62
CA HIS A 82 6.35 -6.97 -2.47
C HIS A 82 5.45 -7.97 -3.22
N VAL A 83 4.35 -8.35 -2.59
CA VAL A 83 3.36 -9.27 -3.17
C VAL A 83 2.01 -8.57 -3.25
N SER A 84 1.52 -8.34 -4.46
CA SER A 84 0.19 -7.79 -4.65
C SER A 84 -0.89 -8.83 -4.40
N ILE A 85 -1.97 -8.44 -3.71
CA ILE A 85 -3.14 -9.31 -3.55
C ILE A 85 -3.81 -9.66 -4.89
N ALA A 86 -3.58 -8.83 -5.92
CA ALA A 86 -4.06 -9.10 -7.27
C ALA A 86 -3.49 -10.39 -7.89
N GLU A 87 -2.35 -10.90 -7.39
CA GLU A 87 -1.85 -12.22 -7.78
C GLU A 87 -2.81 -13.36 -7.41
N PHE A 88 -3.58 -13.17 -6.33
CA PHE A 88 -4.54 -14.16 -5.81
C PHE A 88 -5.98 -13.86 -6.18
N LEU A 89 -6.32 -12.60 -6.43
CA LEU A 89 -7.67 -12.08 -6.66
C LEU A 89 -7.74 -11.14 -7.87
N PRO A 90 -7.26 -11.53 -9.06
CA PRO A 90 -7.18 -10.60 -10.20
C PRO A 90 -8.53 -10.03 -10.62
N GLU A 91 -9.63 -10.79 -10.49
CA GLU A 91 -10.97 -10.36 -10.92
C GLU A 91 -11.71 -9.47 -9.90
N GLN A 92 -11.20 -9.37 -8.66
CA GLN A 92 -11.81 -8.57 -7.60
C GLN A 92 -10.97 -7.36 -7.21
N THR A 93 -9.73 -7.23 -7.73
CA THR A 93 -8.76 -6.24 -7.25
C THR A 93 -8.59 -5.08 -8.21
N ILE A 94 -8.53 -3.90 -7.63
CA ILE A 94 -8.11 -2.64 -8.26
C ILE A 94 -6.81 -2.23 -7.59
N VAL A 95 -5.69 -2.36 -8.30
CA VAL A 95 -4.37 -1.92 -7.81
C VAL A 95 -4.15 -0.48 -8.23
N ILE A 96 -3.76 0.36 -7.27
CA ILE A 96 -3.32 1.73 -7.48
C ILE A 96 -1.82 1.79 -7.20
N ASN A 97 -1.05 2.29 -8.16
CA ASN A 97 0.39 2.44 -8.02
C ASN A 97 0.86 3.69 -8.77
N GLY A 98 2.14 4.02 -8.71
CA GLY A 98 2.71 5.18 -9.39
C GLY A 98 4.19 5.37 -9.13
N LEU A 99 4.77 6.32 -9.85
CA LEU A 99 6.20 6.61 -9.79
C LEU A 99 6.57 7.66 -8.74
N SER A 100 5.58 8.17 -8.01
CA SER A 100 5.78 9.24 -7.02
C SER A 100 6.82 8.89 -5.97
N LYS A 101 6.92 7.61 -5.58
CA LYS A 101 7.77 7.14 -4.47
C LYS A 101 8.97 6.34 -5.00
N SER A 102 8.73 5.39 -5.87
CA SER A 102 9.78 4.55 -6.46
C SER A 102 10.81 5.35 -7.26
N HIS A 103 10.38 6.40 -7.96
CA HIS A 103 11.23 7.20 -8.85
C HIS A 103 11.32 8.68 -8.44
N ALA A 104 10.98 9.01 -7.19
CA ALA A 104 10.96 10.38 -6.67
C ALA A 104 10.15 11.37 -7.55
N MET A 105 9.14 10.88 -8.26
CA MET A 105 8.33 11.65 -9.23
C MET A 105 7.05 12.23 -8.64
N THR A 106 7.05 12.59 -7.35
CA THR A 106 5.85 13.11 -6.66
C THR A 106 5.27 14.35 -7.36
N GLY A 107 6.12 15.27 -7.82
CA GLY A 107 5.72 16.48 -8.54
C GLY A 107 5.22 16.25 -9.96
N TRP A 108 5.52 15.10 -10.57
CA TRP A 108 5.13 14.77 -11.94
C TRP A 108 3.66 14.35 -12.07
N ARG A 109 3.01 14.02 -10.96
CA ARG A 109 1.59 13.67 -10.91
C ARG A 109 1.19 12.51 -11.83
N LEU A 110 1.98 11.45 -11.85
CA LEU A 110 1.75 10.25 -12.66
C LEU A 110 1.53 9.02 -11.77
N GLY A 111 0.44 8.33 -12.02
CA GLY A 111 0.10 7.05 -11.40
C GLY A 111 -0.68 6.19 -12.38
N PHE A 112 -0.89 4.94 -12.01
CA PHE A 112 -1.62 3.97 -12.81
C PHE A 112 -2.57 3.16 -11.95
N THR A 113 -3.59 2.63 -12.61
CA THR A 113 -4.56 1.73 -12.01
C THR A 113 -4.62 0.47 -12.86
N PHE A 114 -4.49 -0.68 -12.22
CA PHE A 114 -4.66 -1.98 -12.85
C PHE A 114 -5.93 -2.61 -12.28
N ALA A 115 -6.86 -2.97 -13.16
CA ALA A 115 -8.15 -3.49 -12.75
C ALA A 115 -8.76 -4.38 -13.85
N PRO A 116 -9.72 -5.26 -13.54
CA PRO A 116 -10.50 -5.96 -14.55
C PRO A 116 -11.13 -5.01 -15.56
N ALA A 117 -11.26 -5.45 -16.81
CA ALA A 117 -11.72 -4.63 -17.93
C ALA A 117 -13.07 -3.91 -17.66
N ALA A 118 -13.99 -4.58 -16.96
CA ALA A 118 -15.29 -4.01 -16.60
C ALA A 118 -15.14 -2.78 -15.67
N PHE A 119 -14.21 -2.82 -14.71
CA PHE A 119 -13.90 -1.68 -13.84
C PHE A 119 -13.18 -0.58 -14.60
N THR A 120 -12.14 -0.94 -15.33
CA THR A 120 -11.36 0.00 -16.13
C THR A 120 -12.25 0.82 -17.05
N ALA A 121 -13.25 0.21 -17.67
CA ALA A 121 -14.21 0.90 -18.53
C ALA A 121 -15.02 1.99 -17.79
N GLN A 122 -15.34 1.80 -16.51
CA GLN A 122 -16.03 2.80 -15.71
C GLN A 122 -15.07 3.86 -15.15
N LEU A 123 -13.88 3.44 -14.72
CA LEU A 123 -12.84 4.36 -14.24
C LEU A 123 -12.43 5.37 -15.31
N ILE A 124 -12.28 4.92 -16.57
CA ILE A 124 -11.98 5.81 -17.71
C ILE A 124 -13.05 6.89 -17.87
N LYS A 125 -14.33 6.56 -17.74
CA LYS A 125 -15.41 7.56 -17.86
C LYS A 125 -15.28 8.64 -16.78
N SER A 126 -15.05 8.23 -15.53
CA SER A 126 -14.87 9.20 -14.43
C SER A 126 -13.59 10.02 -14.62
N HIS A 127 -12.49 9.38 -15.02
CA HIS A 127 -11.20 10.03 -15.24
C HIS A 127 -11.28 11.12 -16.32
N GLN A 128 -11.98 10.86 -17.43
CA GLN A 128 -12.18 11.85 -18.50
C GLN A 128 -12.81 13.15 -18.00
N TYR A 129 -13.77 13.06 -17.07
CA TYR A 129 -14.45 14.25 -16.53
C TYR A 129 -13.66 14.93 -15.41
N LEU A 130 -12.80 14.19 -14.69
CA LEU A 130 -12.02 14.74 -13.58
C LEU A 130 -10.73 15.44 -14.04
N VAL A 131 -9.98 14.81 -14.94
CA VAL A 131 -8.64 15.28 -15.34
C VAL A 131 -8.32 15.12 -16.82
N THR A 132 -9.17 14.50 -17.60
CA THR A 132 -9.02 14.22 -19.04
C THR A 132 -7.89 13.21 -19.31
N ALA A 133 -6.63 13.55 -19.00
CA ALA A 133 -5.44 12.72 -19.17
C ALA A 133 -4.31 13.19 -18.25
N ALA A 134 -3.37 12.31 -17.97
CA ALA A 134 -2.11 12.70 -17.35
C ALA A 134 -1.29 13.58 -18.29
N ASN A 135 -0.43 14.44 -17.73
CA ASN A 135 0.43 15.31 -18.52
C ASN A 135 1.32 14.49 -19.48
N THR A 136 1.40 14.90 -20.74
CA THR A 136 2.12 14.16 -21.80
C THR A 136 3.60 13.96 -21.46
N MET A 137 4.29 14.99 -20.95
CA MET A 137 5.70 14.86 -20.55
C MET A 137 5.88 13.84 -19.43
N ALA A 138 4.96 13.84 -18.46
CA ALA A 138 4.98 12.85 -17.38
C ALA A 138 4.78 11.41 -17.90
N GLN A 139 3.94 11.22 -18.93
CA GLN A 139 3.75 9.91 -19.54
C GLN A 139 5.04 9.43 -20.23
N PHE A 140 5.74 10.28 -21.00
CA PHE A 140 7.02 9.91 -21.61
C PHE A 140 8.09 9.61 -20.55
N ALA A 141 8.18 10.43 -19.50
CA ALA A 141 9.07 10.15 -18.37
C ALA A 141 8.73 8.82 -17.68
N GLY A 142 7.43 8.51 -17.58
CA GLY A 142 6.96 7.23 -17.05
C GLY A 142 7.37 6.03 -17.89
N VAL A 143 7.37 6.16 -19.21
CA VAL A 143 7.88 5.09 -20.10
C VAL A 143 9.36 4.84 -19.81
N GLU A 144 10.17 5.90 -19.71
CA GLU A 144 11.60 5.79 -19.39
C GLU A 144 11.81 5.13 -18.02
N ALA A 145 11.10 5.61 -17.00
CA ALA A 145 11.17 5.08 -15.65
C ALA A 145 10.83 3.57 -15.57
N LEU A 146 9.83 3.13 -16.31
CA LEU A 146 9.37 1.73 -16.29
C LEU A 146 10.16 0.80 -17.24
N THR A 147 11.05 1.34 -18.05
CA THR A 147 11.88 0.56 -18.98
C THR A 147 13.36 0.62 -18.62
N VAL A 148 14.02 1.71 -18.94
CA VAL A 148 15.46 1.90 -18.67
C VAL A 148 15.72 2.09 -17.17
N GLY A 149 14.88 2.89 -16.49
CA GLY A 149 14.98 3.24 -15.09
C GLY A 149 14.29 2.28 -14.12
N LYS A 150 13.88 1.09 -14.55
CA LYS A 150 13.08 0.17 -13.71
C LYS A 150 13.72 -0.18 -12.36
N ASP A 151 15.03 -0.13 -12.27
CA ASP A 151 15.80 -0.46 -11.08
C ASP A 151 16.29 0.79 -10.30
N ASP A 152 15.86 2.01 -10.71
CA ASP A 152 16.28 3.28 -10.11
C ASP A 152 15.81 3.46 -8.65
N ALA A 153 14.82 2.68 -8.21
CA ALA A 153 14.38 2.65 -6.82
C ALA A 153 15.42 2.02 -5.87
N GLU A 154 16.26 1.09 -6.35
CA GLU A 154 17.16 0.29 -5.51
C GLU A 154 18.22 1.09 -4.73
N PRO A 155 18.92 2.06 -5.31
CA PRO A 155 19.83 2.90 -4.54
C PRO A 155 19.13 3.70 -3.44
N MET A 156 17.96 4.26 -3.74
CA MET A 156 17.15 5.03 -2.79
C MET A 156 16.61 4.13 -1.67
N LYS A 157 16.17 2.93 -1.99
CA LYS A 157 15.71 1.92 -1.03
C LYS A 157 16.81 1.58 -0.01
N ARG A 158 18.06 1.38 -0.46
CA ARG A 158 19.20 1.12 0.44
C ARG A 158 19.42 2.29 1.41
N GLU A 159 19.41 3.52 0.91
CA GLU A 159 19.53 4.72 1.73
C GLU A 159 18.39 4.83 2.77
N TYR A 160 17.15 4.50 2.39
CA TYR A 160 16.02 4.49 3.33
C TYR A 160 16.17 3.41 4.41
N ILE A 161 16.73 2.25 4.10
CA ILE A 161 17.00 1.20 5.08
C ILE A 161 18.02 1.71 6.12
N GLU A 162 19.12 2.30 5.68
CA GLU A 162 20.14 2.88 6.58
C GLU A 162 19.56 3.97 7.48
N ARG A 163 18.79 4.90 6.90
CA ARG A 163 18.12 5.96 7.67
C ARG A 163 17.09 5.43 8.65
N ARG A 164 16.31 4.42 8.24
CA ARG A 164 15.36 3.73 9.10
C ARG A 164 16.05 3.14 10.32
N ASP A 165 17.10 2.35 10.09
CA ASP A 165 17.79 1.63 11.16
C ASP A 165 18.47 2.63 12.13
N TYR A 166 19.07 3.70 11.60
CA TYR A 166 19.61 4.78 12.41
C TYR A 166 18.57 5.48 13.29
N ILE A 167 17.42 5.87 12.70
CA ILE A 167 16.42 6.62 13.47
C ILE A 167 15.74 5.73 14.51
N ILE A 168 15.52 4.43 14.21
CA ILE A 168 14.98 3.47 15.17
C ILE A 168 15.92 3.33 16.36
N GLU A 169 17.23 3.17 16.14
CA GLU A 169 18.22 3.12 17.21
C GLU A 169 18.11 4.35 18.10
N LYS A 170 18.18 5.56 17.52
CA LYS A 170 18.19 6.80 18.28
C LYS A 170 16.89 7.08 19.03
N MET A 171 15.74 6.79 18.43
CA MET A 171 14.47 6.98 19.11
C MET A 171 14.24 5.93 20.20
N THR A 172 14.75 4.70 20.03
CA THR A 172 14.70 3.67 21.07
C THR A 172 15.55 4.05 22.29
N GLU A 173 16.75 4.64 22.09
CA GLU A 173 17.59 5.21 23.15
C GLU A 173 16.85 6.29 23.94
N LEU A 174 15.94 7.03 23.31
CA LEU A 174 15.11 8.08 23.93
C LEU A 174 13.81 7.53 24.56
N GLY A 175 13.59 6.21 24.55
CA GLY A 175 12.45 5.56 25.20
C GLY A 175 11.18 5.47 24.34
N PHE A 176 11.23 5.80 23.05
CA PHE A 176 10.10 5.61 22.15
C PHE A 176 9.90 4.13 21.85
N LYS A 177 8.62 3.70 21.81
CA LYS A 177 8.27 2.38 21.31
C LYS A 177 7.95 2.47 19.83
N ILE A 178 8.69 1.72 19.03
CA ILE A 178 8.60 1.72 17.57
C ILE A 178 8.31 0.31 17.10
N ILE A 179 7.33 0.18 16.21
CA ILE A 179 7.18 -1.02 15.39
C ILE A 179 8.06 -0.78 14.16
N LYS A 180 9.04 -1.66 13.96
CA LYS A 180 9.98 -1.54 12.85
C LYS A 180 9.22 -1.61 11.53
N PRO A 181 9.24 -0.56 10.70
CA PRO A 181 8.58 -0.61 9.41
C PRO A 181 9.35 -1.49 8.43
N ASP A 182 8.63 -2.33 7.72
CA ASP A 182 9.15 -3.19 6.65
C ASP A 182 8.94 -2.60 5.26
N GLY A 183 8.48 -1.36 5.19
CA GLY A 183 8.34 -0.60 3.94
C GLY A 183 8.00 0.86 4.17
N ALA A 184 7.79 1.58 3.06
CA ALA A 184 7.59 3.03 3.00
C ALA A 184 8.76 3.81 3.61
N PHE A 185 8.60 5.06 4.02
CA PHE A 185 9.66 5.89 4.62
C PHE A 185 9.16 6.64 5.87
N TYR A 186 8.29 5.99 6.64
CA TYR A 186 7.73 6.55 7.86
C TYR A 186 8.21 5.78 9.08
N ILE A 187 8.30 6.49 10.21
CA ILE A 187 8.43 5.88 11.54
C ILE A 187 7.18 6.23 12.32
N PHE A 188 6.44 5.22 12.74
CA PHE A 188 5.28 5.37 13.60
C PHE A 188 5.65 4.94 15.01
N ALA A 189 5.71 5.91 15.93
CA ALA A 189 6.26 5.69 17.26
C ALA A 189 5.27 6.13 18.34
N LYS A 190 5.17 5.33 19.41
CA LYS A 190 4.42 5.70 20.60
C LYS A 190 5.27 6.64 21.46
N ILE A 191 4.72 7.80 21.77
CA ILE A 191 5.35 8.80 22.64
C ILE A 191 5.52 8.18 24.04
N PRO A 192 6.71 8.33 24.68
CA PRO A 192 6.90 7.90 26.07
C PRO A 192 5.93 8.60 27.03
N ALA A 193 5.50 7.88 28.08
CA ALA A 193 4.48 8.39 29.00
C ALA A 193 4.90 9.66 29.77
N ASP A 194 6.19 9.88 29.90
CA ASP A 194 6.78 11.00 30.64
C ASP A 194 6.93 12.29 29.79
N TYR A 195 6.57 12.21 28.51
CA TYR A 195 6.51 13.37 27.61
C TYR A 195 5.11 13.98 27.67
N ASN A 196 4.97 15.03 28.48
CA ASN A 196 3.78 15.90 28.52
C ASN A 196 4.04 17.23 27.83
#